data_845a9b4801d4b6326229989aae7a135d
#
_entry.id   845a9b4801d4b6326229989aae7a135d
#
_cell.length_a   1.000
_cell.length_b   1.000
_cell.length_c   1.000
_cell.angle_alpha   90.00
_cell.angle_beta   90.00
_cell.angle_gamma   90.00
#
_symmetry.space_group_name_H-M   'P 1'
#
loop_
_entity.id
_entity.type
_entity.pdbx_description
1 polymer ?
#
loop_
_entity_poly.entity_id
_entity_poly.type
_entity_poly.pdbx_seq_one_letter_code
_entity_poly.pdbx_strand_id
1 'polypeptide(L)'
;EMSASLVGSEMCIRDSNYKEYAKLAGGFYPSRFNAREWVSAIKASGAKYICFTTRHHEGFSMFHSKWTDYNIVDATPFKRDVVKELADECHRQGIDIHFYYSHIDWQREDAPLGRTGLGTGRPKEAQNWDSYYTFMNNQLTELLTNYGRVGAIWFDGLWDQDENPSFNWRLPEQYALIHRLQPACLIGNNHHSAPFEGEDFQMFERDLPGENSAGLSGQQISQLPLETCETMNGMWGYKITDQEYKSAETLIHYLVKAA
;
A
#
# COMPACT_ATOMS: atom_id res chain seq x y z
N GLU A 1 7.47 -17.26 -8.47
CA GLU A 1 6.17 -17.16 -9.19
C GLU A 1 4.94 -16.99 -8.29
N MET A 2 5.09 -16.86 -6.98
CA MET A 2 3.93 -16.75 -6.07
C MET A 2 3.91 -15.48 -5.21
N SER A 3 4.81 -14.55 -5.44
CA SER A 3 4.93 -13.34 -4.60
C SER A 3 3.79 -12.33 -4.78
N ALA A 4 3.07 -12.39 -5.88
CA ALA A 4 2.01 -11.45 -6.17
C ALA A 4 0.60 -11.95 -5.82
N SER A 5 0.47 -13.21 -5.42
CA SER A 5 -0.83 -13.84 -5.21
C SER A 5 -1.51 -13.44 -3.91
N LEU A 6 -0.78 -12.95 -2.91
CA LEU A 6 -1.37 -12.44 -1.66
C LEU A 6 -1.77 -10.95 -1.77
N VAL A 7 -1.15 -10.22 -2.68
CA VAL A 7 -1.59 -8.87 -3.08
C VAL A 7 -2.60 -8.98 -4.23
N GLY A 8 -3.15 -10.15 -4.39
CA GLY A 8 -3.86 -10.45 -5.57
C GLY A 8 -5.32 -10.35 -5.45
N SER A 9 -5.85 -9.57 -6.19
CA SER A 9 -7.22 -9.38 -6.59
C SER A 9 -8.18 -9.16 -5.40
N GLU A 10 -8.54 -7.91 -5.27
CA GLU A 10 -9.71 -7.45 -4.50
C GLU A 10 -10.95 -8.34 -4.68
N MET A 11 -11.07 -9.00 -5.83
CA MET A 11 -12.14 -9.95 -6.13
C MET A 11 -12.08 -11.22 -5.29
N CYS A 12 -10.90 -11.80 -5.04
CA CYS A 12 -10.81 -13.07 -4.30
C CYS A 12 -11.16 -12.94 -2.82
N ILE A 13 -10.84 -11.80 -2.20
CA ILE A 13 -11.18 -11.54 -0.80
C ILE A 13 -12.66 -11.19 -0.63
N ARG A 14 -13.24 -10.44 -1.54
CA ARG A 14 -14.66 -10.07 -1.50
C ARG A 14 -15.58 -11.27 -1.51
N ASP A 15 -15.16 -12.37 -2.15
CA ASP A 15 -15.94 -13.59 -2.34
C ASP A 15 -15.57 -14.72 -1.36
N SER A 16 -14.56 -14.50 -0.50
CA SER A 16 -14.06 -15.48 0.45
C SER A 16 -14.25 -15.02 1.89
N ASN A 17 -14.58 -15.97 2.78
CA ASN A 17 -14.54 -15.68 4.20
C ASN A 17 -13.13 -15.28 4.62
N TYR A 18 -12.99 -14.19 5.40
CA TYR A 18 -11.71 -13.62 5.80
C TYR A 18 -10.80 -14.63 6.54
N LYS A 19 -11.37 -15.56 7.34
CA LYS A 19 -10.60 -16.62 8.04
C LYS A 19 -10.05 -17.66 7.06
N GLU A 20 -10.81 -18.00 6.03
CA GLU A 20 -10.36 -18.96 5.00
C GLU A 20 -9.28 -18.33 4.13
N TYR A 21 -9.43 -17.05 3.76
CA TYR A 21 -8.43 -16.34 2.99
C TYR A 21 -7.09 -16.24 3.74
N ALA A 22 -7.11 -15.96 5.03
CA ALA A 22 -5.90 -15.87 5.85
C ALA A 22 -5.05 -17.16 5.84
N LYS A 23 -5.65 -18.33 5.63
CA LYS A 23 -4.91 -19.61 5.55
C LYS A 23 -3.95 -19.67 4.37
N LEU A 24 -4.15 -18.85 3.32
CA LEU A 24 -3.25 -18.78 2.17
C LEU A 24 -1.82 -18.36 2.57
N ALA A 25 -1.67 -17.59 3.65
CA ALA A 25 -0.37 -17.22 4.18
C ALA A 25 0.53 -18.43 4.47
N GLY A 26 -0.05 -19.56 4.91
CA GLY A 26 0.69 -20.81 5.16
C GLY A 26 1.37 -21.41 3.94
N GLY A 27 0.94 -21.03 2.73
CA GLY A 27 1.55 -21.43 1.44
C GLY A 27 2.47 -20.38 0.82
N PHE A 28 2.57 -19.20 1.41
CA PHE A 28 3.35 -18.10 0.84
C PHE A 28 4.84 -18.28 1.11
N TYR A 29 5.58 -18.58 0.06
CA TYR A 29 7.02 -18.81 0.13
C TYR A 29 7.73 -18.20 -1.09
N PRO A 30 8.07 -16.91 -1.08
CA PRO A 30 8.73 -16.23 -2.19
C PRO A 30 10.23 -16.61 -2.27
N SER A 31 10.52 -17.86 -2.64
CA SER A 31 11.87 -18.45 -2.65
C SER A 31 12.89 -17.69 -3.50
N ARG A 32 12.43 -16.92 -4.49
CA ARG A 32 13.30 -16.13 -5.39
C ARG A 32 13.46 -14.69 -4.94
N PHE A 33 12.91 -14.30 -3.79
CA PHE A 33 13.08 -12.94 -3.27
C PHE A 33 14.56 -12.69 -2.93
N ASN A 34 15.11 -11.66 -3.55
CA ASN A 34 16.48 -11.19 -3.34
C ASN A 34 16.48 -9.65 -3.39
N ALA A 35 16.48 -9.01 -2.24
CA ALA A 35 16.43 -7.55 -2.12
C ALA A 35 17.56 -6.87 -2.90
N ARG A 36 18.77 -7.42 -2.85
CA ARG A 36 19.93 -6.86 -3.56
C ARG A 36 19.72 -6.83 -5.08
N GLU A 37 19.26 -7.93 -5.66
CA GLU A 37 19.01 -8.01 -7.10
C GLU A 37 17.88 -7.07 -7.51
N TRP A 38 16.80 -7.01 -6.72
CA TRP A 38 15.67 -6.15 -6.99
C TRP A 38 16.07 -4.67 -6.98
N VAL A 39 16.74 -4.22 -5.91
CA VAL A 39 17.16 -2.82 -5.79
C VAL A 39 18.20 -2.47 -6.84
N SER A 40 19.10 -3.39 -7.19
CA SER A 40 20.08 -3.17 -8.27
C SER A 40 19.41 -2.98 -9.63
N ALA A 41 18.39 -3.79 -9.95
CA ALA A 41 17.62 -3.66 -11.19
C ALA A 41 16.83 -2.34 -11.23
N ILE A 42 16.19 -1.98 -10.12
CA ILE A 42 15.45 -0.71 -9.96
C ILE A 42 16.39 0.49 -10.15
N LYS A 43 17.56 0.46 -9.51
CA LYS A 43 18.58 1.50 -9.68
C LYS A 43 19.07 1.61 -11.13
N ALA A 44 19.30 0.47 -11.77
CA ALA A 44 19.75 0.41 -13.18
C ALA A 44 18.70 0.96 -14.16
N SER A 45 17.42 0.90 -13.83
CA SER A 45 16.35 1.53 -14.61
C SER A 45 16.32 3.05 -14.53
N GLY A 46 17.09 3.67 -13.62
CA GLY A 46 17.12 5.11 -13.39
C GLY A 46 16.13 5.59 -12.31
N ALA A 47 15.34 4.70 -11.72
CA ALA A 47 14.42 5.04 -10.63
C ALA A 47 15.18 5.61 -9.43
N LYS A 48 14.54 6.54 -8.73
CA LYS A 48 15.10 7.22 -7.56
C LYS A 48 14.56 6.68 -6.25
N TYR A 49 13.38 6.10 -6.28
CA TYR A 49 12.73 5.48 -5.13
C TYR A 49 11.93 4.24 -5.55
N ILE A 50 11.53 3.47 -4.57
CA ILE A 50 10.50 2.44 -4.69
C ILE A 50 9.42 2.69 -3.65
N CYS A 51 8.15 2.49 -4.03
CA CYS A 51 7.04 2.44 -3.08
C CYS A 51 6.65 0.96 -2.90
N PHE A 52 6.92 0.42 -1.71
CA PHE A 52 6.67 -0.98 -1.41
C PHE A 52 5.40 -1.16 -0.57
N THR A 53 4.54 -2.07 -0.99
CA THR A 53 3.31 -2.41 -0.26
C THR A 53 3.65 -3.14 1.04
N THR A 54 3.66 -2.41 2.15
CA THR A 54 3.93 -2.99 3.48
C THR A 54 2.70 -3.69 4.05
N ARG A 55 1.50 -3.17 3.74
CA ARG A 55 0.22 -3.78 4.09
C ARG A 55 -0.87 -3.24 3.18
N HIS A 56 -1.57 -4.14 2.47
CA HIS A 56 -2.71 -3.81 1.61
C HIS A 56 -4.04 -4.05 2.33
N HIS A 57 -5.16 -3.90 1.65
CA HIS A 57 -6.53 -4.00 2.22
C HIS A 57 -6.84 -5.35 2.87
N GLU A 58 -6.18 -6.44 2.45
CA GLU A 58 -6.35 -7.76 3.07
C GLU A 58 -5.72 -7.89 4.46
N GLY A 59 -5.02 -6.86 4.93
CA GLY A 59 -4.46 -6.79 6.26
C GLY A 59 -3.15 -7.57 6.48
N PHE A 60 -2.62 -8.26 5.45
CA PHE A 60 -1.36 -8.99 5.56
C PHE A 60 -0.16 -8.05 5.59
N SER A 61 0.65 -8.15 6.65
CA SER A 61 1.83 -7.32 6.82
C SER A 61 3.07 -7.98 6.22
N MET A 62 3.72 -7.34 5.23
CA MET A 62 4.96 -7.79 4.60
C MET A 62 6.20 -7.54 5.46
N PHE A 63 6.00 -7.13 6.71
CA PHE A 63 7.02 -6.86 7.71
C PHE A 63 6.67 -7.53 9.04
N HIS A 64 7.68 -7.71 9.90
CA HIS A 64 7.48 -8.30 11.22
C HIS A 64 6.84 -7.29 12.17
N SER A 65 5.53 -7.40 12.36
CA SER A 65 4.77 -6.56 13.28
C SER A 65 4.47 -7.27 14.59
N LYS A 66 4.66 -6.59 15.70
CA LYS A 66 4.29 -7.09 17.04
C LYS A 66 2.78 -7.01 17.31
N TRP A 67 2.04 -6.34 16.43
CA TRP A 67 0.64 -6.02 16.64
C TRP A 67 -0.31 -6.97 15.91
N THR A 68 0.23 -7.90 15.12
CA THR A 68 -0.53 -8.94 14.44
C THR A 68 0.37 -10.12 14.08
N ASP A 69 -0.12 -11.34 14.28
CA ASP A 69 0.54 -12.56 13.80
C ASP A 69 0.29 -12.78 12.29
N TYR A 70 -0.64 -12.01 11.67
CA TYR A 70 -0.91 -12.07 10.25
C TYR A 70 0.12 -11.25 9.47
N ASN A 71 1.36 -11.72 9.53
CA ASN A 71 2.51 -11.10 8.88
C ASN A 71 3.42 -12.15 8.24
N ILE A 72 4.32 -11.70 7.37
CA ILE A 72 5.19 -12.58 6.57
C ILE A 72 6.14 -13.44 7.41
N VAL A 73 6.52 -12.98 8.60
CA VAL A 73 7.44 -13.71 9.47
C VAL A 73 6.70 -14.78 10.28
N ASP A 74 5.55 -14.44 10.86
CA ASP A 74 4.83 -15.34 11.77
C ASP A 74 3.88 -16.28 11.04
N ALA A 75 3.15 -15.80 10.04
CA ALA A 75 2.11 -16.55 9.34
C ALA A 75 2.64 -17.42 8.19
N THR A 76 3.88 -17.25 7.73
CA THR A 76 4.39 -17.94 6.55
C THR A 76 5.56 -18.86 6.86
N PRO A 77 5.82 -19.87 6.02
CA PRO A 77 7.05 -20.68 6.13
C PRO A 77 8.31 -19.90 5.70
N PHE A 78 8.18 -18.73 5.11
CA PHE A 78 9.30 -17.92 4.62
C PHE A 78 10.15 -17.33 5.75
N LYS A 79 9.53 -16.89 6.84
CA LYS A 79 10.19 -16.45 8.08
C LYS A 79 11.18 -15.29 7.94
N ARG A 80 11.08 -14.49 6.88
CA ARG A 80 11.97 -13.33 6.64
C ARG A 80 11.16 -12.05 6.54
N ASP A 81 11.70 -10.96 7.07
CA ASP A 81 11.10 -9.61 6.96
C ASP A 81 11.53 -8.96 5.63
N VAL A 82 10.65 -9.04 4.63
CA VAL A 82 10.91 -8.51 3.28
C VAL A 82 11.10 -6.99 3.31
N VAL A 83 10.32 -6.28 4.11
CA VAL A 83 10.42 -4.83 4.23
C VAL A 83 11.78 -4.43 4.81
N LYS A 84 12.24 -5.14 5.84
CA LYS A 84 13.57 -4.90 6.43
C LYS A 84 14.69 -5.11 5.42
N GLU A 85 14.67 -6.21 4.71
CA GLU A 85 15.70 -6.51 3.72
C GLU A 85 15.71 -5.50 2.56
N LEU A 86 14.52 -5.08 2.08
CA LEU A 86 14.42 -4.06 1.03
C LEU A 86 14.88 -2.69 1.52
N ALA A 87 14.47 -2.27 2.71
CA ALA A 87 14.87 -0.99 3.27
C ALA A 87 16.39 -0.89 3.47
N ASP A 88 16.99 -1.91 4.06
CA ASP A 88 18.44 -1.98 4.28
C ASP A 88 19.19 -1.90 2.93
N GLU A 89 18.70 -2.61 1.93
CA GLU A 89 19.35 -2.64 0.62
C GLU A 89 19.14 -1.32 -0.16
N CYS A 90 17.97 -0.69 -0.04
CA CYS A 90 17.71 0.62 -0.60
C CYS A 90 18.68 1.66 -0.01
N HIS A 91 18.82 1.71 1.31
CA HIS A 91 19.76 2.61 1.99
C HIS A 91 21.21 2.35 1.53
N ARG A 92 21.61 1.08 1.42
CA ARG A 92 22.95 0.70 0.98
C ARG A 92 23.24 1.15 -0.46
N GLN A 93 22.25 1.10 -1.36
CA GLN A 93 22.40 1.45 -2.77
C GLN A 93 22.07 2.93 -3.09
N GLY A 94 21.53 3.69 -2.14
CA GLY A 94 21.13 5.09 -2.33
C GLY A 94 19.87 5.24 -3.17
N ILE A 95 18.93 4.30 -3.04
CA ILE A 95 17.56 4.39 -3.54
C ILE A 95 16.67 4.76 -2.36
N ASP A 96 15.74 5.67 -2.55
CA ASP A 96 14.79 6.01 -1.50
C ASP A 96 13.70 4.93 -1.36
N ILE A 97 13.18 4.73 -0.15
CA ILE A 97 12.11 3.76 0.08
C ILE A 97 10.89 4.44 0.66
N HIS A 98 9.76 4.23 -0.01
CA HIS A 98 8.43 4.67 0.41
C HIS A 98 7.62 3.45 0.81
N PHE A 99 6.71 3.61 1.76
CA PHE A 99 5.85 2.53 2.23
C PHE A 99 4.39 2.81 1.91
N TYR A 100 3.82 1.98 1.03
CA TYR A 100 2.37 1.92 0.89
C TYR A 100 1.76 1.28 2.13
N TYR A 101 0.71 1.89 2.67
CA TYR A 101 -0.02 1.41 3.82
C TYR A 101 -1.52 1.70 3.68
N SER A 102 -2.34 0.64 3.72
CA SER A 102 -3.80 0.77 3.60
C SER A 102 -4.45 1.18 4.91
N HIS A 103 -5.42 2.10 4.84
CA HIS A 103 -6.35 2.38 5.93
C HIS A 103 -7.45 1.32 6.06
N ILE A 104 -7.72 0.55 4.98
CA ILE A 104 -8.66 -0.56 4.99
C ILE A 104 -7.98 -1.80 5.58
N ASP A 105 -8.76 -2.62 6.27
CA ASP A 105 -8.37 -3.97 6.67
C ASP A 105 -9.58 -4.89 6.57
N TRP A 106 -9.51 -5.86 5.65
CA TRP A 106 -10.59 -6.84 5.47
C TRP A 106 -10.43 -8.07 6.38
N GLN A 107 -9.35 -8.15 7.16
CA GLN A 107 -9.03 -9.27 8.03
C GLN A 107 -9.39 -8.99 9.50
N ARG A 108 -9.04 -7.81 10.00
CA ARG A 108 -9.25 -7.48 11.40
C ARG A 108 -10.73 -7.23 11.72
N GLU A 109 -11.21 -7.86 12.77
CA GLU A 109 -12.63 -7.75 13.17
C GLU A 109 -12.99 -6.35 13.69
N ASP A 110 -12.04 -5.64 14.33
CA ASP A 110 -12.22 -4.29 14.85
C ASP A 110 -12.12 -3.18 13.79
N ALA A 111 -11.64 -3.49 12.57
CA ALA A 111 -11.56 -2.51 11.50
C ALA A 111 -12.97 -2.11 10.98
N PRO A 112 -13.17 -0.83 10.61
CA PRO A 112 -14.45 -0.38 10.06
C PRO A 112 -14.84 -1.18 8.81
N LEU A 113 -16.12 -1.46 8.69
CA LEU A 113 -16.69 -2.00 7.45
C LEU A 113 -17.14 -0.84 6.58
N GLY A 114 -16.46 -0.64 5.49
CA GLY A 114 -16.86 0.27 4.44
C GLY A 114 -17.56 -0.48 3.29
N ARG A 115 -17.66 0.16 2.14
CA ARG A 115 -18.36 -0.43 0.98
C ARG A 115 -17.69 -1.69 0.42
N THR A 116 -16.39 -1.92 0.67
CA THR A 116 -15.67 -3.08 0.13
C THR A 116 -15.54 -4.25 1.11
N GLY A 117 -15.66 -4.03 2.40
CA GLY A 117 -15.48 -5.07 3.42
C GLY A 117 -16.71 -5.91 3.75
N LEU A 118 -17.88 -5.60 3.17
CA LEU A 118 -19.16 -6.20 3.55
C LEU A 118 -19.28 -7.70 3.24
N GLY A 119 -18.63 -8.19 2.19
CA GLY A 119 -18.66 -9.58 1.75
C GLY A 119 -17.71 -10.52 2.49
N THR A 120 -16.84 -10.01 3.35
CA THR A 120 -15.77 -10.79 4.00
C THR A 120 -16.27 -11.75 5.10
N GLY A 121 -17.49 -11.57 5.58
CA GLY A 121 -18.05 -12.35 6.69
C GLY A 121 -17.56 -11.94 8.07
N ARG A 122 -16.92 -10.78 8.21
CA ARG A 122 -16.55 -10.21 9.52
C ARG A 122 -17.80 -9.79 10.32
N PRO A 123 -17.79 -9.99 11.64
CA PRO A 123 -18.91 -9.59 12.48
C PRO A 123 -19.02 -8.06 12.56
N LYS A 124 -20.21 -7.53 12.25
CA LYS A 124 -20.44 -6.07 12.24
C LYS A 124 -20.32 -5.45 13.64
N GLU A 125 -20.67 -6.19 14.66
CA GLU A 125 -20.65 -5.80 16.07
C GLU A 125 -19.23 -5.75 16.66
N ALA A 126 -18.23 -6.34 15.99
CA ALA A 126 -16.86 -6.34 16.46
C ALA A 126 -16.09 -5.07 16.10
N GLN A 127 -16.65 -4.21 15.25
CA GLN A 127 -16.00 -2.97 14.84
C GLN A 127 -15.70 -2.07 16.04
N ASN A 128 -14.45 -1.61 16.12
CA ASN A 128 -14.01 -0.67 17.14
C ASN A 128 -12.94 0.25 16.53
N TRP A 129 -13.37 1.44 16.13
CA TRP A 129 -12.50 2.39 15.44
C TRP A 129 -11.29 2.81 16.29
N ASP A 130 -11.45 3.06 17.58
CA ASP A 130 -10.33 3.45 18.45
C ASP A 130 -9.28 2.35 18.57
N SER A 131 -9.71 1.09 18.66
CA SER A 131 -8.82 -0.09 18.67
C SER A 131 -8.05 -0.20 17.36
N TYR A 132 -8.77 -0.12 16.23
CA TYR A 132 -8.15 -0.24 14.91
C TYR A 132 -7.23 0.94 14.60
N TYR A 133 -7.63 2.16 14.94
CA TYR A 133 -6.80 3.35 14.78
C TYR A 133 -5.50 3.26 15.59
N THR A 134 -5.59 2.76 16.83
CA THR A 134 -4.42 2.50 17.66
C THR A 134 -3.49 1.46 17.03
N PHE A 135 -4.07 0.38 16.50
CA PHE A 135 -3.31 -0.65 15.79
C PHE A 135 -2.54 -0.07 14.59
N MET A 136 -3.20 0.71 13.73
CA MET A 136 -2.55 1.35 12.58
C MET A 136 -1.37 2.24 13.02
N ASN A 137 -1.59 3.10 14.02
CA ASN A 137 -0.55 4.01 14.50
C ASN A 137 0.63 3.26 15.14
N ASN A 138 0.38 2.12 15.77
CA ASN A 138 1.43 1.25 16.30
C ASN A 138 2.26 0.63 15.16
N GLN A 139 1.62 0.14 14.11
CA GLN A 139 2.32 -0.38 12.92
C GLN A 139 3.10 0.72 12.18
N LEU A 140 2.53 1.92 12.01
CA LEU A 140 3.25 3.06 11.45
C LEU A 140 4.46 3.46 12.30
N THR A 141 4.33 3.37 13.62
CA THR A 141 5.45 3.59 14.54
C THR A 141 6.56 2.55 14.31
N GLU A 142 6.21 1.26 14.15
CA GLU A 142 7.20 0.22 13.82
C GLU A 142 7.90 0.54 12.48
N LEU A 143 7.14 0.84 11.44
CA LEU A 143 7.67 1.16 10.10
C LEU A 143 8.60 2.37 10.12
N LEU A 144 8.28 3.40 10.89
CA LEU A 144 9.05 4.63 10.97
C LEU A 144 10.21 4.60 11.98
N THR A 145 10.33 3.56 12.81
CA THR A 145 11.41 3.47 13.81
C THR A 145 12.37 2.32 13.59
N ASN A 146 11.93 1.22 12.94
CA ASN A 146 12.73 -0.01 12.84
C ASN A 146 13.38 -0.21 11.46
N TYR A 147 13.01 0.58 10.46
CA TYR A 147 13.39 0.37 9.05
C TYR A 147 14.30 1.44 8.49
N GLY A 148 14.89 2.28 9.36
CA GLY A 148 15.75 3.40 8.97
C GLY A 148 14.96 4.58 8.40
N ARG A 149 15.60 5.38 7.52
CA ARG A 149 14.95 6.54 6.90
C ARG A 149 13.90 6.08 5.90
N VAL A 150 12.70 6.60 6.03
CA VAL A 150 11.58 6.36 5.12
C VAL A 150 11.30 7.66 4.35
N GLY A 151 11.28 7.58 3.02
CA GLY A 151 11.07 8.75 2.16
C GLY A 151 9.65 9.24 2.16
N ALA A 152 8.68 8.33 2.14
CA ALA A 152 7.26 8.68 2.21
C ALA A 152 6.41 7.54 2.78
N ILE A 153 5.24 7.92 3.33
CA ILE A 153 4.11 7.02 3.52
C ILE A 153 3.08 7.30 2.42
N TRP A 154 2.71 6.26 1.71
CA TRP A 154 1.73 6.23 0.65
C TRP A 154 0.45 5.58 1.17
N PHE A 155 -0.54 6.38 1.55
CA PHE A 155 -1.81 5.89 2.07
C PHE A 155 -2.83 5.58 0.98
N ASP A 156 -3.75 4.66 1.30
CA ASP A 156 -4.85 4.28 0.44
C ASP A 156 -6.07 3.83 1.25
N GLY A 157 -7.25 3.88 0.64
CA GLY A 157 -8.44 3.25 1.19
C GLY A 157 -9.44 4.18 1.86
N LEU A 158 -9.21 5.51 1.90
CA LEU A 158 -10.19 6.44 2.47
C LEU A 158 -11.54 6.38 1.76
N TRP A 159 -11.54 6.16 0.46
CA TRP A 159 -12.70 6.04 -0.41
C TRP A 159 -13.69 4.92 0.02
N ASP A 160 -13.27 3.99 0.87
CA ASP A 160 -14.12 2.91 1.38
C ASP A 160 -15.25 3.41 2.30
N GLN A 161 -15.10 4.62 2.86
CA GLN A 161 -16.08 5.27 3.72
C GLN A 161 -16.78 6.48 3.04
N ASP A 162 -16.68 6.64 1.72
CA ASP A 162 -17.30 7.77 0.99
C ASP A 162 -18.82 7.87 1.20
N GLU A 163 -19.48 6.74 1.43
CA GLU A 163 -20.91 6.69 1.74
C GLU A 163 -21.23 7.05 3.20
N ASN A 164 -20.23 7.25 4.04
CA ASN A 164 -20.35 7.64 5.44
C ASN A 164 -19.61 8.96 5.72
N PRO A 165 -20.15 10.11 5.33
CA PRO A 165 -19.47 11.40 5.45
C PRO A 165 -19.23 11.84 6.90
N SER A 166 -19.84 11.18 7.87
CA SER A 166 -19.61 11.41 9.30
C SER A 166 -18.40 10.64 9.84
N PHE A 167 -17.84 9.70 9.07
CA PHE A 167 -16.69 8.93 9.51
C PHE A 167 -15.44 9.81 9.54
N ASN A 168 -14.82 9.89 10.72
CA ASN A 168 -13.61 10.68 10.92
C ASN A 168 -12.37 9.78 10.95
N TRP A 169 -11.56 9.85 9.90
CA TRP A 169 -10.31 9.11 9.78
C TRP A 169 -9.21 9.56 10.75
N ARG A 170 -9.36 10.73 11.37
CA ARG A 170 -8.38 11.33 12.30
C ARG A 170 -7.00 11.51 11.65
N LEU A 171 -6.99 11.92 10.38
CA LEU A 171 -5.76 12.08 9.60
C LEU A 171 -4.78 13.09 10.21
N PRO A 172 -5.21 14.27 10.73
CA PRO A 172 -4.27 15.23 11.30
C PRO A 172 -3.40 14.64 12.42
N GLU A 173 -3.99 13.84 13.30
CA GLU A 173 -3.22 13.20 14.37
C GLU A 173 -2.27 12.12 13.84
N GLN A 174 -2.68 11.38 12.81
CA GLN A 174 -1.85 10.36 12.18
C GLN A 174 -0.69 10.98 11.39
N TYR A 175 -0.94 12.05 10.64
CA TYR A 175 0.09 12.79 9.92
C TYR A 175 1.09 13.45 10.88
N ALA A 176 0.61 14.03 11.98
CA ALA A 176 1.46 14.56 13.05
C ALA A 176 2.31 13.47 13.71
N LEU A 177 1.82 12.23 13.84
CA LEU A 177 2.61 11.11 14.33
C LEU A 177 3.77 10.81 13.38
N ILE A 178 3.53 10.76 12.08
CA ILE A 178 4.54 10.48 11.06
C ILE A 178 5.65 11.54 11.11
N HIS A 179 5.29 12.81 11.02
CA HIS A 179 6.26 13.91 11.05
C HIS A 179 7.00 14.04 12.38
N ARG A 180 6.39 13.65 13.50
CA ARG A 180 7.08 13.59 14.80
C ARG A 180 8.14 12.50 14.83
N LEU A 181 7.90 11.35 14.20
CA LEU A 181 8.84 10.23 14.16
C LEU A 181 9.93 10.45 13.10
N GLN A 182 9.56 10.95 11.93
CA GLN A 182 10.47 11.28 10.83
C GLN A 182 10.04 12.59 10.16
N PRO A 183 10.58 13.75 10.55
CA PRO A 183 10.14 15.05 10.04
C PRO A 183 10.29 15.25 8.52
N ALA A 184 11.16 14.48 7.88
CA ALA A 184 11.39 14.53 6.42
C ALA A 184 10.63 13.46 5.64
N CYS A 185 9.83 12.64 6.31
CA CYS A 185 8.98 11.64 5.64
C CYS A 185 7.80 12.34 4.99
N LEU A 186 7.65 12.22 3.67
CA LEU A 186 6.54 12.79 2.93
C LEU A 186 5.26 11.97 3.14
N ILE A 187 4.12 12.62 2.98
CA ILE A 187 2.79 11.98 3.09
C ILE A 187 2.01 12.22 1.81
N GLY A 188 1.54 11.13 1.22
CA GLY A 188 0.55 11.15 0.16
C GLY A 188 -0.57 10.17 0.45
N ASN A 189 -1.76 10.44 -0.10
CA ASN A 189 -2.94 9.65 0.17
C ASN A 189 -3.81 9.50 -1.08
N ASN A 190 -4.05 8.26 -1.50
CA ASN A 190 -4.82 7.93 -2.70
C ASN A 190 -6.33 7.93 -2.41
N HIS A 191 -6.89 9.08 -2.12
CA HIS A 191 -8.31 9.26 -1.81
C HIS A 191 -9.13 9.82 -2.98
N HIS A 192 -8.54 9.99 -4.16
CA HIS A 192 -9.18 10.46 -5.40
C HIS A 192 -9.85 11.85 -5.30
N SER A 193 -9.33 12.71 -4.42
CA SER A 193 -9.83 14.08 -4.23
C SER A 193 -8.67 15.08 -4.15
N ALA A 194 -8.97 16.36 -4.00
CA ALA A 194 -7.95 17.37 -3.75
C ALA A 194 -7.22 17.07 -2.43
N PRO A 195 -5.91 17.37 -2.33
CA PRO A 195 -5.12 17.07 -1.15
C PRO A 195 -5.71 17.65 0.14
N PHE A 196 -5.62 16.88 1.22
CA PHE A 196 -5.95 17.36 2.56
C PHE A 196 -4.76 18.07 3.19
N GLU A 197 -5.03 18.85 4.24
CA GLU A 197 -3.98 19.50 5.01
C GLU A 197 -2.99 18.48 5.60
N GLY A 198 -1.70 18.69 5.37
CA GLY A 198 -0.63 17.81 5.83
C GLY A 198 -0.18 16.77 4.80
N GLU A 199 -0.73 16.76 3.60
CA GLU A 199 -0.22 15.97 2.48
C GLU A 199 0.84 16.75 1.71
N ASP A 200 1.90 16.06 1.28
CA ASP A 200 3.08 16.65 0.64
C ASP A 200 3.08 16.47 -0.88
N PHE A 201 2.30 15.54 -1.41
CA PHE A 201 2.12 15.31 -2.83
C PHE A 201 0.73 14.76 -3.14
N GLN A 202 0.24 15.05 -4.35
CA GLN A 202 -1.08 14.62 -4.83
C GLN A 202 -0.95 13.41 -5.73
N MET A 203 -1.84 12.43 -5.55
CA MET A 203 -1.83 11.18 -6.29
C MET A 203 -2.92 11.10 -7.33
N PHE A 204 -2.58 10.44 -8.45
CA PHE A 204 -3.49 10.10 -9.54
C PHE A 204 -3.34 8.60 -9.84
N GLU A 205 -4.45 7.89 -9.92
CA GLU A 205 -4.47 6.46 -10.14
C GLU A 205 -4.93 6.13 -11.56
N ARG A 206 -4.12 5.35 -12.29
CA ARG A 206 -4.38 4.85 -13.64
C ARG A 206 -4.54 5.90 -14.75
N ASP A 207 -4.43 7.16 -14.42
CA ASP A 207 -4.49 8.27 -15.35
C ASP A 207 -3.40 9.30 -15.01
N LEU A 208 -3.01 10.08 -15.99
CA LEU A 208 -2.16 11.25 -15.77
C LEU A 208 -2.98 12.40 -15.20
N PRO A 209 -2.36 13.35 -14.47
CA PRO A 209 -3.05 14.55 -14.02
C PRO A 209 -3.78 15.26 -15.14
N GLY A 210 -5.08 15.49 -14.96
CA GLY A 210 -5.96 16.11 -15.98
C GLY A 210 -6.62 15.11 -16.94
N GLU A 211 -6.28 13.83 -16.89
CA GLU A 211 -6.99 12.74 -17.55
C GLU A 211 -7.88 12.01 -16.53
N ASN A 212 -8.95 11.38 -17.00
CA ASN A 212 -9.86 10.60 -16.14
C ASN A 212 -10.54 9.47 -16.92
N SER A 213 -9.77 8.73 -17.71
CA SER A 213 -10.27 7.62 -18.52
C SER A 213 -10.62 6.39 -17.68
N ALA A 214 -9.90 6.17 -16.58
CA ALA A 214 -10.19 5.13 -15.62
C ALA A 214 -11.29 5.51 -14.60
N GLY A 215 -11.65 6.79 -14.52
CA GLY A 215 -12.68 7.29 -13.61
C GLY A 215 -12.20 7.54 -12.17
N LEU A 216 -10.89 7.46 -11.92
CA LEU A 216 -10.28 7.57 -10.58
C LEU A 216 -9.48 8.88 -10.39
N SER A 217 -9.34 9.70 -11.42
CA SER A 217 -8.43 10.86 -11.44
C SER A 217 -9.12 12.17 -11.85
N GLY A 218 -10.41 12.29 -11.53
CA GLY A 218 -11.23 13.48 -11.84
C GLY A 218 -11.04 14.66 -10.89
N GLN A 219 -10.19 14.56 -9.88
CA GLN A 219 -9.93 15.62 -8.91
C GLN A 219 -9.18 16.80 -9.52
N GLN A 220 -9.35 17.98 -8.90
CA GLN A 220 -8.60 19.18 -9.30
C GLN A 220 -7.10 19.00 -9.03
N ILE A 221 -6.27 19.46 -9.95
CA ILE A 221 -4.82 19.48 -9.80
C ILE A 221 -4.44 20.58 -8.81
N SER A 222 -3.67 20.23 -7.79
CA SER A 222 -3.16 21.16 -6.78
C SER A 222 -1.83 21.78 -7.19
N GLN A 223 -1.23 22.57 -6.28
CA GLN A 223 0.13 23.10 -6.43
C GLN A 223 1.20 22.20 -5.81
N LEU A 224 0.82 21.09 -5.20
CA LEU A 224 1.75 20.10 -4.66
C LEU A 224 2.45 19.34 -5.79
N PRO A 225 3.60 18.73 -5.53
CA PRO A 225 4.16 17.72 -6.43
C PRO A 225 3.13 16.65 -6.78
N LEU A 226 3.14 16.19 -8.02
CA LEU A 226 2.16 15.22 -8.52
C LEU A 226 2.83 13.87 -8.70
N GLU A 227 2.11 12.82 -8.33
CA GLU A 227 2.50 11.43 -8.58
C GLU A 227 1.37 10.71 -9.32
N THR A 228 1.71 9.89 -10.28
CA THR A 228 0.75 8.96 -10.90
C THR A 228 1.24 7.53 -10.74
N CYS A 229 0.33 6.60 -10.50
CA CYS A 229 0.60 5.18 -10.49
C CYS A 229 -0.22 4.47 -11.58
N GLU A 230 0.44 3.55 -12.28
CA GLU A 230 -0.17 2.82 -13.38
C GLU A 230 0.32 1.37 -13.38
N THR A 231 -0.54 0.46 -13.85
CA THR A 231 -0.19 -0.95 -14.01
C THR A 231 0.62 -1.18 -15.29
N MET A 232 1.52 -2.15 -15.26
CA MET A 232 2.22 -2.60 -16.47
C MET A 232 1.34 -3.48 -17.36
N ASN A 233 0.29 -4.06 -16.81
CA ASN A 233 -0.70 -4.93 -17.48
C ASN A 233 -2.12 -4.48 -17.07
N GLY A 234 -3.10 -5.36 -17.07
CA GLY A 234 -4.50 -5.04 -16.74
C GLY A 234 -4.80 -4.94 -15.25
N MET A 235 -3.90 -5.39 -14.37
CA MET A 235 -4.16 -5.55 -12.93
C MET A 235 -2.99 -5.07 -12.07
N TRP A 236 -3.30 -4.63 -10.83
CA TRP A 236 -2.29 -4.28 -9.82
C TRP A 236 -1.53 -5.51 -9.32
N GLY A 237 -2.22 -6.63 -9.12
CA GLY A 237 -1.63 -7.87 -8.67
C GLY A 237 -1.18 -8.79 -9.82
N TYR A 238 -0.37 -9.79 -9.49
CA TYR A 238 0.00 -10.84 -10.46
C TYR A 238 -1.20 -11.76 -10.74
N LYS A 239 -1.54 -11.90 -12.00
CA LYS A 239 -2.54 -12.85 -12.47
C LYS A 239 -1.95 -13.66 -13.64
N ILE A 240 -1.88 -14.99 -13.48
CA ILE A 240 -1.25 -15.87 -14.47
C ILE A 240 -1.90 -15.79 -15.85
N THR A 241 -3.17 -15.44 -15.92
CA THR A 241 -3.91 -15.29 -17.17
C THR A 241 -3.81 -13.89 -17.78
N ASP A 242 -3.29 -12.90 -17.07
CA ASP A 242 -3.08 -11.54 -17.56
C ASP A 242 -1.64 -11.39 -18.03
N GLN A 243 -1.43 -11.66 -19.31
CA GLN A 243 -0.13 -11.57 -19.99
C GLN A 243 -0.06 -10.40 -20.99
N GLU A 244 -1.08 -9.55 -21.01
CA GLU A 244 -1.15 -8.39 -21.90
C GLU A 244 -0.43 -7.20 -21.27
N TYR A 245 0.89 -7.18 -21.39
CA TYR A 245 1.71 -6.08 -20.89
C TYR A 245 1.68 -4.89 -21.85
N LYS A 246 1.63 -3.68 -21.30
CA LYS A 246 1.84 -2.45 -22.06
C LYS A 246 3.21 -2.48 -22.73
N SER A 247 3.29 -1.94 -23.96
CA SER A 247 4.56 -1.85 -24.67
C SER A 247 5.53 -0.91 -23.95
N ALA A 248 6.85 -1.09 -24.17
CA ALA A 248 7.85 -0.17 -23.67
C ALA A 248 7.61 1.26 -24.14
N GLU A 249 7.16 1.44 -25.40
CA GLU A 249 6.80 2.74 -25.97
C GLU A 249 5.66 3.39 -25.17
N THR A 250 4.59 2.65 -24.84
CA THR A 250 3.48 3.15 -24.03
C THR A 250 3.97 3.58 -22.64
N LEU A 251 4.79 2.78 -21.97
CA LEU A 251 5.31 3.10 -20.64
C LEU A 251 6.25 4.31 -20.66
N ILE A 252 7.11 4.42 -21.68
CA ILE A 252 7.96 5.61 -21.89
C ILE A 252 7.10 6.86 -22.14
N HIS A 253 6.01 6.73 -22.90
CA HIS A 253 5.08 7.82 -23.13
C HIS A 253 4.46 8.35 -21.84
N TYR A 254 4.06 7.45 -20.93
CA TYR A 254 3.57 7.87 -19.60
C TYR A 254 4.64 8.62 -18.82
N LEU A 255 5.87 8.11 -18.78
CA LEU A 255 6.98 8.78 -18.10
C LEU A 255 7.25 10.19 -18.67
N VAL A 256 7.26 10.33 -20.00
CA VAL A 256 7.51 11.63 -20.66
C VAL A 256 6.36 12.61 -20.42
N LYS A 257 5.11 12.14 -20.42
CA LYS A 257 3.96 13.00 -20.14
C LYS A 257 3.85 13.41 -18.66
N ALA A 258 4.29 12.55 -17.74
CA ALA A 258 4.26 12.83 -16.32
C ALA A 258 5.40 13.77 -15.86
N ALA A 259 6.46 13.92 -16.65
CA ALA A 259 7.62 14.80 -16.37
C ALA A 259 7.37 16.23 -16.84
#